data_fbdf7f0c3c000cc8e465280410227201
#
_entry.id   fbdf7f0c3c000cc8e465280410227201
#
_cell.length_a   1.000
_cell.length_b   1.000
_cell.length_c   1.000
_cell.angle_alpha   90.00
_cell.angle_beta   90.00
_cell.angle_gamma   90.00
#
_symmetry.space_group_name_H-M   'P 1'
#
loop_
_entity.id
_entity.type
_entity.pdbx_description
1 polymer ?
#
loop_
_entity_poly.entity_id
_entity_poly.type
_entity_poly.pdbx_seq_one_letter_code
_entity_poly.pdbx_strand_id
1 'polypeptide(L)'
;MKRIKMISVLIVAITLCLVGCASLGSGEPVKAEANYSLVGYDYVFQLDGDTVQFKFLYIFSTEEIEAMAAELMTAVPNAVEYSYPQPGNITIKAAKNISEADFAAFVEKAEAMIYSMIY
;
A
#
# COMPACT_ATOMS: atom_id res chain seq x y z
N MET A 1 8.21 -18.93 2.34
CA MET A 1 7.70 -17.67 2.86
C MET A 1 8.01 -16.52 1.95
N LYS A 2 9.26 -16.31 1.61
CA LYS A 2 9.60 -15.28 0.63
C LYS A 2 8.91 -15.49 -0.70
N ARG A 3 8.68 -16.75 -1.08
CA ARG A 3 8.01 -17.05 -2.34
C ARG A 3 6.57 -16.58 -2.37
N ILE A 4 5.85 -16.75 -1.26
CA ILE A 4 4.46 -16.30 -1.18
C ILE A 4 4.40 -14.80 -1.35
N LYS A 5 5.29 -14.09 -0.68
CA LYS A 5 5.37 -12.65 -0.78
C LYS A 5 5.70 -12.20 -2.21
N MET A 6 6.64 -12.90 -2.86
CA MET A 6 6.99 -12.58 -4.23
C MET A 6 5.84 -12.82 -5.20
N ILE A 7 5.06 -13.87 -4.97
CA ILE A 7 3.90 -14.15 -5.80
C ILE A 7 2.88 -13.02 -5.65
N SER A 8 2.64 -12.57 -4.43
CA SER A 8 1.73 -11.46 -4.19
C SER A 8 2.19 -10.19 -4.90
N VAL A 9 3.47 -9.89 -4.82
CA VAL A 9 4.04 -8.72 -5.48
C VAL A 9 3.88 -8.84 -6.99
N LEU A 10 4.10 -10.03 -7.53
CA LEU A 10 3.96 -10.25 -8.96
C LEU A 10 2.53 -10.01 -9.42
N ILE A 11 1.55 -10.49 -8.68
CA ILE A 11 0.16 -10.28 -9.01
C ILE A 11 -0.18 -8.79 -8.99
N VAL A 12 0.28 -8.08 -7.97
CA VAL A 12 0.10 -6.64 -7.87
C VAL A 12 0.71 -5.94 -9.06
N ALA A 13 1.93 -6.32 -9.44
CA ALA A 13 2.62 -5.70 -10.56
C ALA A 13 1.85 -5.87 -11.86
N ILE A 14 1.28 -7.04 -12.10
CA ILE A 14 0.48 -7.28 -13.29
C ILE A 14 -0.74 -6.37 -13.30
N THR A 15 -1.44 -6.29 -12.18
CA THR A 15 -2.61 -5.43 -12.06
C THR A 15 -2.26 -3.97 -12.32
N LEU A 16 -1.17 -3.50 -11.71
CA LEU A 16 -0.73 -2.13 -11.88
C LEU A 16 -0.32 -1.81 -13.29
N CYS A 17 0.29 -2.76 -14.00
CA CYS A 17 0.66 -2.55 -15.39
C CYS A 17 -0.56 -2.29 -16.26
N LEU A 18 -1.64 -3.01 -16.04
CA LEU A 18 -2.86 -2.79 -16.81
C LEU A 18 -3.42 -1.40 -16.56
N VAL A 19 -3.42 -0.96 -15.31
CA VAL A 19 -3.90 0.37 -14.97
C VAL A 19 -2.95 1.43 -15.53
N GLY A 20 -1.65 1.20 -15.39
CA GLY A 20 -0.64 2.14 -15.87
C GLY A 20 -0.70 2.35 -17.36
N CYS A 21 -0.92 1.29 -18.12
CA CYS A 21 -1.04 1.40 -19.56
C CYS A 21 -2.20 2.33 -19.94
N ALA A 22 -3.28 2.30 -19.18
CA ALA A 22 -4.42 3.16 -19.44
C ALA A 22 -4.13 4.61 -19.11
N SER A 23 -3.21 4.86 -18.19
CA SER A 23 -2.90 6.22 -17.71
C SER A 23 -1.71 6.86 -18.41
N LEU A 24 -0.97 6.11 -19.18
CA LEU A 24 0.26 6.61 -19.80
C LEU A 24 -0.03 7.77 -20.75
N GLY A 25 0.74 8.82 -20.62
CA GLY A 25 0.71 9.94 -21.52
C GLY A 25 -0.34 10.98 -21.20
N SER A 26 -1.21 10.73 -20.25
CA SER A 26 -2.28 11.67 -19.92
C SER A 26 -1.90 12.60 -18.77
N GLY A 27 -0.97 12.18 -17.92
CA GLY A 27 -0.67 12.92 -16.69
C GLY A 27 -1.77 12.82 -15.65
N GLU A 28 -2.77 11.99 -15.89
CA GLU A 28 -3.88 11.81 -14.97
C GLU A 28 -3.46 11.02 -13.73
N PRO A 29 -4.16 11.25 -12.61
CA PRO A 29 -3.92 10.46 -11.41
C PRO A 29 -4.11 8.98 -11.67
N VAL A 30 -3.17 8.18 -11.20
CA VAL A 30 -3.25 6.74 -11.30
C VAL A 30 -4.19 6.24 -10.22
N LYS A 31 -5.07 5.31 -10.59
CA LYS A 31 -5.93 4.61 -9.63
C LYS A 31 -5.59 3.14 -9.73
N ALA A 32 -5.28 2.54 -8.59
CA ALA A 32 -4.89 1.15 -8.54
C ALA A 32 -5.33 0.53 -7.22
N GLU A 33 -5.45 -0.78 -7.23
CA GLU A 33 -5.81 -1.52 -6.03
C GLU A 33 -5.02 -2.81 -6.01
N ALA A 34 -4.61 -3.23 -4.82
CA ALA A 34 -3.93 -4.49 -4.62
C ALA A 34 -4.48 -5.16 -3.36
N ASN A 35 -4.54 -6.47 -3.40
CA ASN A 35 -5.04 -7.25 -2.28
C ASN A 35 -3.97 -8.23 -1.83
N TYR A 36 -3.89 -8.44 -0.53
CA TYR A 36 -2.95 -9.36 0.08
C TYR A 36 -3.66 -10.09 1.19
N SER A 37 -3.53 -11.40 1.24
CA SER A 37 -4.16 -12.21 2.27
C SER A 37 -3.11 -12.97 3.06
N LEU A 38 -3.21 -12.91 4.37
CA LEU A 38 -2.30 -13.62 5.25
C LEU A 38 -3.06 -14.10 6.49
N VAL A 39 -2.93 -15.39 6.79
CA VAL A 39 -3.55 -16.00 7.97
C VAL A 39 -5.08 -15.80 7.97
N GLY A 40 -5.68 -15.81 6.78
CA GLY A 40 -7.13 -15.65 6.66
C GLY A 40 -7.63 -14.22 6.77
N TYR A 41 -6.75 -13.25 6.91
CA TYR A 41 -7.12 -11.84 6.93
C TYR A 41 -6.77 -11.19 5.61
N ASP A 42 -7.65 -10.30 5.16
CA ASP A 42 -7.44 -9.58 3.91
C ASP A 42 -6.96 -8.17 4.18
N TYR A 43 -6.01 -7.74 3.37
CA TYR A 43 -5.44 -6.40 3.42
C TYR A 43 -5.63 -5.80 2.05
N VAL A 44 -6.14 -4.58 2.00
CA VAL A 44 -6.44 -3.90 0.75
C VAL A 44 -5.61 -2.62 0.67
N PHE A 45 -4.94 -2.45 -0.45
CA PHE A 45 -4.15 -1.25 -0.73
C PHE A 45 -4.78 -0.53 -1.90
N GLN A 46 -4.99 0.76 -1.76
CA GLN A 46 -5.63 1.55 -2.81
C GLN A 46 -4.80 2.79 -3.10
N LEU A 47 -4.64 3.10 -4.37
CA LEU A 47 -3.99 4.31 -4.82
C LEU A 47 -5.02 5.16 -5.55
N ASP A 48 -5.10 6.44 -5.18
CA ASP A 48 -5.94 7.40 -5.87
C ASP A 48 -5.15 8.70 -5.99
N GLY A 49 -4.45 8.83 -7.11
CA GLY A 49 -3.66 10.02 -7.39
C GLY A 49 -2.51 10.22 -6.42
N ASP A 50 -2.67 11.13 -5.49
CA ASP A 50 -1.64 11.49 -4.51
C ASP A 50 -1.84 10.81 -3.15
N THR A 51 -2.81 9.92 -3.04
CA THR A 51 -3.18 9.33 -1.77
C THR A 51 -3.18 7.81 -1.85
N VAL A 52 -2.54 7.16 -0.89
CA VAL A 52 -2.61 5.72 -0.74
C VAL A 52 -3.34 5.39 0.54
N GLN A 53 -4.16 4.35 0.50
CA GLN A 53 -4.87 3.85 1.65
C GLN A 53 -4.51 2.40 1.87
N PHE A 54 -4.31 2.03 3.11
CA PHE A 54 -4.06 0.67 3.52
C PHE A 54 -5.16 0.27 4.51
N LYS A 55 -6.02 -0.64 4.09
CA LYS A 55 -7.13 -1.13 4.90
C LYS A 55 -6.84 -2.55 5.36
N PHE A 56 -7.08 -2.81 6.62
CA PHE A 56 -6.78 -4.12 7.19
C PHE A 56 -7.80 -4.52 8.24
N LEU A 57 -8.01 -5.81 8.36
CA LEU A 57 -8.96 -6.36 9.32
C LEU A 57 -8.27 -6.94 10.56
N TYR A 58 -6.96 -7.16 10.48
CA TYR A 58 -6.23 -7.63 11.65
C TYR A 58 -6.10 -6.49 12.66
N ILE A 59 -6.34 -6.81 13.91
CA ILE A 59 -6.32 -5.79 14.96
C ILE A 59 -4.89 -5.57 15.45
N PHE A 60 -4.39 -4.37 15.23
CA PHE A 60 -3.11 -3.94 15.75
C PHE A 60 -3.36 -2.94 16.89
N SER A 61 -2.42 -2.84 17.80
CA SER A 61 -2.51 -1.81 18.83
C SER A 61 -2.33 -0.42 18.21
N THR A 62 -2.76 0.61 18.91
CA THR A 62 -2.57 1.99 18.45
C THR A 62 -1.10 2.29 18.20
N GLU A 63 -0.23 1.80 19.08
CA GLU A 63 1.21 2.00 18.94
C GLU A 63 1.75 1.33 17.69
N GLU A 64 1.26 0.12 17.40
CA GLU A 64 1.66 -0.59 16.19
C GLU A 64 1.19 0.14 14.94
N ILE A 65 -0.04 0.61 14.95
CA ILE A 65 -0.62 1.33 13.82
C ILE A 65 0.18 2.61 13.56
N GLU A 66 0.50 3.34 14.60
CA GLU A 66 1.26 4.56 14.49
C GLU A 66 2.67 4.28 13.94
N ALA A 67 3.32 3.24 14.44
CA ALA A 67 4.63 2.84 13.95
C ALA A 67 4.58 2.42 12.50
N MET A 68 3.55 1.66 12.11
CA MET A 68 3.35 1.27 10.72
C MET A 68 3.15 2.47 9.82
N ALA A 69 2.32 3.39 10.23
CA ALA A 69 2.04 4.58 9.41
C ALA A 69 3.30 5.40 9.19
N ALA A 70 4.07 5.62 10.24
CA ALA A 70 5.32 6.38 10.15
C ALA A 70 6.32 5.67 9.23
N GLU A 71 6.44 4.37 9.35
CA GLU A 71 7.36 3.59 8.53
C GLU A 71 6.90 3.53 7.08
N LEU A 72 5.62 3.35 6.84
CA LEU A 72 5.08 3.30 5.49
C LEU A 72 5.19 4.64 4.79
N MET A 73 5.15 5.73 5.53
CA MET A 73 5.33 7.05 4.97
C MET A 73 6.69 7.17 4.28
N THR A 74 7.71 6.49 4.78
CA THR A 74 9.03 6.53 4.15
C THR A 74 9.07 5.80 2.82
N ALA A 75 8.10 4.95 2.54
CA ALA A 75 8.03 4.22 1.28
C ALA A 75 7.28 4.99 0.20
N VAL A 76 6.68 6.13 0.53
CA VAL A 76 5.92 6.94 -0.41
C VAL A 76 6.73 8.20 -0.72
N PRO A 77 7.24 8.34 -1.96
CA PRO A 77 7.98 9.54 -2.34
C PRO A 77 7.12 10.79 -2.22
N ASN A 78 7.70 11.84 -1.71
CA ASN A 78 7.02 13.13 -1.50
C ASN A 78 5.84 13.05 -0.52
N ALA A 79 5.83 12.07 0.36
CA ALA A 79 4.80 11.98 1.37
C ALA A 79 4.84 13.19 2.29
N VAL A 80 3.68 13.80 2.54
CA VAL A 80 3.58 15.00 3.36
C VAL A 80 2.85 14.77 4.67
N GLU A 81 1.95 13.78 4.72
CA GLU A 81 1.24 13.49 5.94
C GLU A 81 0.69 12.07 5.94
N TYR A 82 0.42 11.57 7.12
CA TYR A 82 -0.29 10.31 7.26
C TYR A 82 -1.36 10.47 8.34
N SER A 83 -2.39 9.61 8.25
CA SER A 83 -3.43 9.57 9.26
C SER A 83 -3.96 8.15 9.37
N TYR A 84 -4.58 7.87 10.51
CA TYR A 84 -5.29 6.61 10.71
C TYR A 84 -6.63 6.94 11.35
N PRO A 85 -7.56 7.49 10.51
CA PRO A 85 -8.81 8.03 11.03
C PRO A 85 -9.70 6.99 11.70
N GLN A 86 -9.51 5.72 11.35
CA GLN A 86 -10.28 4.62 11.91
C GLN A 86 -9.35 3.45 12.17
N PRO A 87 -9.65 2.63 13.17
CA PRO A 87 -8.94 1.37 13.33
C PRO A 87 -9.03 0.57 12.04
N GLY A 88 -7.89 0.06 11.57
CA GLY A 88 -7.87 -0.71 10.36
C GLY A 88 -7.74 0.09 9.08
N ASN A 89 -7.36 1.36 9.17
CA ASN A 89 -7.17 2.19 7.99
C ASN A 89 -6.00 3.15 8.21
N ILE A 90 -5.04 3.12 7.29
CA ILE A 90 -3.94 4.08 7.26
C ILE A 90 -4.02 4.81 5.93
N THR A 91 -3.96 6.13 5.96
CA THR A 91 -3.97 6.96 4.77
C THR A 91 -2.70 7.78 4.72
N ILE A 92 -2.02 7.78 3.57
CA ILE A 92 -0.81 8.57 3.37
C ILE A 92 -1.02 9.45 2.15
N LYS A 93 -0.78 10.73 2.33
CA LYS A 93 -0.91 11.71 1.26
C LYS A 93 0.46 12.23 0.86
N ALA A 94 0.67 12.33 -0.44
CA ALA A 94 1.89 12.88 -1.01
C ALA A 94 1.64 14.26 -1.60
N ALA A 95 2.72 15.00 -1.84
CA ALA A 95 2.65 16.32 -2.46
C ALA A 95 2.38 16.23 -3.97
N LYS A 96 2.64 15.07 -4.56
CA LYS A 96 2.47 14.83 -5.99
C LYS A 96 1.79 13.49 -6.21
N ASN A 97 1.26 13.30 -7.41
CA ASN A 97 0.69 12.01 -7.77
C ASN A 97 1.73 10.91 -7.62
N ILE A 98 1.29 9.78 -7.11
CA ILE A 98 2.14 8.63 -6.85
C ILE A 98 2.11 7.75 -8.08
N SER A 99 3.28 7.34 -8.55
CA SER A 99 3.36 6.44 -9.70
C SER A 99 2.96 5.03 -9.29
N GLU A 100 2.58 4.23 -10.28
CA GLU A 100 2.25 2.84 -10.01
C GLU A 100 3.46 2.05 -9.50
N ALA A 101 4.67 2.39 -9.94
CA ALA A 101 5.88 1.75 -9.45
C ALA A 101 6.09 2.05 -7.96
N ASP A 102 5.83 3.30 -7.56
CA ASP A 102 5.97 3.69 -6.16
C ASP A 102 4.88 3.04 -5.32
N PHE A 103 3.68 2.90 -5.86
CA PHE A 103 2.61 2.19 -5.18
C PHE A 103 2.98 0.71 -4.99
N ALA A 104 3.56 0.07 -5.99
CA ALA A 104 4.00 -1.31 -5.88
C ALA A 104 5.06 -1.47 -4.78
N ALA A 105 6.00 -0.53 -4.69
CA ALA A 105 7.02 -0.55 -3.65
C ALA A 105 6.38 -0.36 -2.26
N PHE A 106 5.40 0.51 -2.16
CA PHE A 106 4.66 0.72 -0.93
C PHE A 106 3.96 -0.57 -0.49
N VAL A 107 3.28 -1.23 -1.41
CA VAL A 107 2.58 -2.48 -1.12
C VAL A 107 3.57 -3.55 -0.66
N GLU A 108 4.70 -3.66 -1.33
CA GLU A 108 5.71 -4.64 -0.96
C GLU A 108 6.22 -4.40 0.46
N LYS A 109 6.48 -3.16 0.80
CA LYS A 109 6.93 -2.83 2.15
C LYS A 109 5.86 -3.13 3.18
N ALA A 110 4.61 -2.80 2.88
CA ALA A 110 3.50 -3.05 3.78
C ALA A 110 3.32 -4.55 4.01
N GLU A 111 3.40 -5.34 2.96
CA GLU A 111 3.31 -6.79 3.08
C GLU A 111 4.40 -7.35 3.99
N ALA A 112 5.62 -6.85 3.83
CA ALA A 112 6.73 -7.29 4.66
C ALA A 112 6.50 -6.93 6.13
N MET A 113 5.96 -5.75 6.39
CA MET A 113 5.66 -5.31 7.75
C MET A 113 4.57 -6.18 8.37
N ILE A 114 3.50 -6.41 7.64
CA ILE A 114 2.42 -7.27 8.11
C ILE A 114 2.96 -8.63 8.48
N TYR A 115 3.75 -9.21 7.59
CA TYR A 115 4.33 -10.51 7.82
C TYR A 115 5.18 -10.55 9.10
N SER A 116 6.03 -9.55 9.28
CA SER A 116 6.91 -9.52 10.43
C SER A 116 6.15 -9.28 11.75
N MET A 117 5.01 -8.62 11.70
CA MET A 117 4.21 -8.37 12.90
C MET A 117 3.38 -9.59 13.29
N ILE A 118 3.01 -10.42 12.35
CA ILE A 118 2.22 -11.61 12.63
C ILE A 118 3.11 -12.80 12.98
N TYR A 119 4.24 -12.92 12.34
CA TYR A 119 5.22 -13.97 12.56
C TYR A 119 6.52 -13.42 13.13
#